data_a61abe68dc134dea1f1ba81607319558
#
_entry.id   a61abe68dc134dea1f1ba81607319558
#
_cell.length_a   1.000
_cell.length_b   1.000
_cell.length_c   1.000
_cell.angle_alpha   90.00
_cell.angle_beta   90.00
_cell.angle_gamma   90.00
#
_symmetry.space_group_name_H-M   'P 1'
#
loop_
_entity.id
_entity.type
_entity.pdbx_description
1 polymer ?
#
loop_
_entity_poly.entity_id
_entity_poly.type
_entity_poly.pdbx_seq_one_letter_code
_entity_poly.pdbx_strand_id
1 'polypeptide(L)'
;MNYKKRIEDAVLRTKKLQLKLSSSPLPFSEALSDNKKQEILIHCFKVLQFHGFKSSKDLASKCTDVHLMLQYFLKKDLNIDSHITIGDRYWHDYIYCEMSDESIKSELNSPSLDEPIKAHVWLTLTDGTILDCTGEAHADLIFSRGNFPLHECLHLSASNKKEDPVEGYYRPYLIGIDFLEKTGVCKILIPS
;
A
#
# COMPACT_ATOMS: atom_id res chain seq x y z
N MET A 1 -15.52 -0.87 12.07
CA MET A 1 -15.36 -1.97 11.07
C MET A 1 -13.98 -2.56 11.30
N ASN A 2 -13.67 -3.81 10.93
CA ASN A 2 -12.32 -4.33 11.01
C ASN A 2 -11.66 -4.39 9.62
N TYR A 3 -10.34 -4.46 9.57
CA TYR A 3 -9.57 -4.43 8.32
C TYR A 3 -9.92 -5.61 7.39
N LYS A 4 -10.16 -6.81 7.93
CA LYS A 4 -10.56 -7.98 7.13
C LYS A 4 -11.84 -7.71 6.34
N LYS A 5 -12.87 -7.15 6.99
CA LYS A 5 -14.12 -6.80 6.31
C LYS A 5 -13.92 -5.76 5.22
N ARG A 6 -13.05 -4.78 5.44
CA ARG A 6 -12.69 -3.78 4.43
C ARG A 6 -11.99 -4.40 3.21
N ILE A 7 -11.11 -5.38 3.43
CA ILE A 7 -10.47 -6.12 2.32
C ILE A 7 -11.51 -6.91 1.52
N GLU A 8 -12.44 -7.59 2.19
CA GLU A 8 -13.53 -8.31 1.51
C GLU A 8 -14.36 -7.36 0.65
N ASP A 9 -14.73 -6.21 1.16
CA ASP A 9 -15.47 -5.17 0.43
C ASP A 9 -14.65 -4.59 -0.74
N ALA A 10 -13.34 -4.38 -0.56
CA ALA A 10 -12.42 -3.95 -1.61
C ALA A 10 -12.33 -4.98 -2.76
N VAL A 11 -12.25 -6.28 -2.42
CA VAL A 11 -12.28 -7.37 -3.42
C VAL A 11 -13.58 -7.36 -4.22
N LEU A 12 -14.73 -7.23 -3.54
CA LEU A 12 -16.03 -7.14 -4.21
C LEU A 12 -16.12 -5.92 -5.13
N ARG A 13 -15.63 -4.78 -4.69
CA ARG A 13 -15.57 -3.54 -5.49
C ARG A 13 -14.66 -3.72 -6.70
N THR A 14 -13.47 -4.28 -6.53
CA THR A 14 -12.52 -4.58 -7.62
C THR A 14 -13.20 -5.44 -8.71
N LYS A 15 -13.87 -6.52 -8.30
CA LYS A 15 -14.63 -7.39 -9.23
C LYS A 15 -15.78 -6.65 -9.92
N LYS A 16 -16.56 -5.85 -9.18
CA LYS A 16 -17.68 -5.07 -9.73
C LYS A 16 -17.23 -4.08 -10.80
N LEU A 17 -16.03 -3.52 -10.66
CA LEU A 17 -15.40 -2.64 -11.64
C LEU A 17 -14.69 -3.38 -12.78
N GLN A 18 -14.81 -4.72 -12.84
CA GLN A 18 -14.16 -5.57 -13.84
C GLN A 18 -12.63 -5.38 -13.89
N LEU A 19 -12.04 -5.08 -12.72
CA LEU A 19 -10.60 -5.00 -12.56
C LEU A 19 -10.03 -6.39 -12.23
N LYS A 20 -8.83 -6.66 -12.74
CA LYS A 20 -8.13 -7.92 -12.48
C LYS A 20 -7.66 -7.99 -11.03
N LEU A 21 -7.95 -9.11 -10.38
CA LEU A 21 -7.37 -9.44 -9.09
C LEU A 21 -6.02 -10.14 -9.28
N SER A 22 -5.15 -10.02 -8.27
CA SER A 22 -3.95 -10.85 -8.18
C SER A 22 -4.34 -12.33 -8.14
N SER A 23 -3.53 -13.19 -8.73
CA SER A 23 -3.67 -14.65 -8.66
C SER A 23 -3.32 -15.23 -7.30
N SER A 24 -2.67 -14.48 -6.42
CA SER A 24 -2.31 -14.91 -5.08
C SER A 24 -3.55 -15.14 -4.20
N PRO A 25 -3.53 -16.09 -3.27
CA PRO A 25 -4.62 -16.29 -2.31
C PRO A 25 -4.92 -15.00 -1.56
N LEU A 26 -6.20 -14.75 -1.27
CA LEU A 26 -6.59 -13.63 -0.42
C LEU A 26 -5.95 -13.75 0.95
N PRO A 27 -5.58 -12.62 1.60
CA PRO A 27 -4.96 -12.62 2.90
C PRO A 27 -5.87 -13.24 3.98
N PHE A 28 -5.35 -13.39 5.17
CA PHE A 28 -5.94 -13.97 6.39
C PHE A 28 -5.75 -15.48 6.52
N SER A 29 -4.62 -15.97 6.04
CA SER A 29 -4.07 -17.26 6.42
C SER A 29 -3.53 -17.26 7.87
N GLU A 30 -2.71 -18.22 8.20
CA GLU A 30 -2.04 -18.29 9.49
C GLU A 30 -1.22 -17.03 9.79
N ALA A 31 -1.27 -16.59 11.05
CA ALA A 31 -0.57 -15.39 11.50
C ALA A 31 0.95 -15.53 11.34
N LEU A 32 1.57 -14.52 10.77
CA LEU A 32 3.03 -14.44 10.69
C LEU A 32 3.63 -14.28 12.09
N SER A 33 4.65 -15.08 12.40
CA SER A 33 5.39 -14.95 13.64
C SER A 33 6.12 -13.60 13.73
N ASP A 34 6.41 -13.14 14.93
CA ASP A 34 7.13 -11.87 15.12
C ASP A 34 8.54 -11.91 14.49
N ASN A 35 9.21 -13.06 14.54
CA ASN A 35 10.49 -13.24 13.85
C ASN A 35 10.34 -13.07 12.33
N LYS A 36 9.26 -13.58 11.74
CA LYS A 36 9.01 -13.44 10.30
C LYS A 36 8.68 -11.99 9.94
N LYS A 37 7.93 -11.29 10.77
CA LYS A 37 7.66 -9.85 10.59
C LYS A 37 8.95 -9.03 10.65
N GLN A 38 9.83 -9.35 11.60
CA GLN A 38 11.13 -8.69 11.73
C GLN A 38 12.03 -8.96 10.50
N GLU A 39 12.05 -10.21 10.01
CA GLU A 39 12.76 -10.58 8.79
C GLU A 39 12.26 -9.75 7.59
N ILE A 40 10.94 -9.60 7.44
CA ILE A 40 10.33 -8.78 6.41
C ILE A 40 10.80 -7.32 6.48
N LEU A 41 10.75 -6.70 7.66
CA LEU A 41 11.19 -5.31 7.83
C LEU A 41 12.67 -5.13 7.48
N ILE A 42 13.52 -6.02 7.96
CA ILE A 42 14.95 -5.99 7.67
C ILE A 42 15.20 -6.14 6.16
N HIS A 43 14.46 -7.05 5.50
CA HIS A 43 14.58 -7.26 4.07
C HIS A 43 14.11 -6.01 3.29
N CYS A 44 12.95 -5.46 3.62
CA CYS A 44 12.45 -4.23 3.00
C CYS A 44 13.45 -3.06 3.17
N PHE A 45 14.03 -2.90 4.36
CA PHE A 45 15.06 -1.90 4.60
C PHE A 45 16.25 -2.07 3.65
N LYS A 46 16.78 -3.30 3.54
CA LYS A 46 17.93 -3.59 2.66
C LYS A 46 17.61 -3.33 1.19
N VAL A 47 16.44 -3.75 0.73
CA VAL A 47 15.98 -3.51 -0.65
C VAL A 47 15.90 -2.01 -0.93
N LEU A 48 15.21 -1.26 -0.08
CA LEU A 48 15.06 0.19 -0.24
C LEU A 48 16.42 0.90 -0.21
N GLN A 49 17.29 0.54 0.73
CA GLN A 49 18.65 1.10 0.84
C GLN A 49 19.47 0.80 -0.43
N PHE A 50 19.41 -0.40 -0.95
CA PHE A 50 20.08 -0.79 -2.19
C PHE A 50 19.61 0.02 -3.40
N HIS A 51 18.32 0.36 -3.45
CA HIS A 51 17.71 1.21 -4.49
C HIS A 51 17.85 2.72 -4.21
N GLY A 52 18.68 3.11 -3.23
CA GLY A 52 19.07 4.49 -3.00
C GLY A 52 18.16 5.29 -2.08
N PHE A 53 17.14 4.70 -1.47
CA PHE A 53 16.31 5.36 -0.48
C PHE A 53 17.05 5.45 0.86
N LYS A 54 17.08 6.64 1.46
CA LYS A 54 17.84 6.89 2.70
C LYS A 54 16.96 7.49 3.81
N SER A 55 15.88 8.16 3.44
CA SER A 55 15.08 8.96 4.37
C SER A 55 13.62 9.09 3.93
N SER A 56 12.79 9.67 4.77
CA SER A 56 11.38 9.95 4.48
C SER A 56 11.22 10.84 3.23
N LYS A 57 12.12 11.78 2.99
CA LYS A 57 12.10 12.62 1.79
C LYS A 57 12.23 11.82 0.50
N ASP A 58 12.99 10.73 0.51
CA ASP A 58 13.18 9.89 -0.68
C ASP A 58 11.96 9.02 -0.97
N LEU A 59 11.20 8.66 0.07
CA LEU A 59 10.01 7.79 -0.01
C LEU A 59 8.71 8.54 -0.26
N ALA A 60 8.64 9.81 0.16
CA ALA A 60 7.41 10.60 0.05
C ALA A 60 6.90 10.64 -1.39
N SER A 61 5.60 10.48 -1.57
CA SER A 61 4.90 10.44 -2.87
C SER A 61 5.28 9.29 -3.80
N LYS A 62 5.98 8.24 -3.31
CA LYS A 62 6.41 7.08 -4.11
C LYS A 62 5.72 5.78 -3.70
N CYS A 63 4.51 5.85 -3.17
CA CYS A 63 3.83 4.67 -2.62
C CYS A 63 3.66 3.55 -3.67
N THR A 64 3.34 3.86 -4.91
CA THR A 64 3.19 2.86 -5.97
C THR A 64 4.51 2.16 -6.28
N ASP A 65 5.55 2.91 -6.62
CA ASP A 65 6.84 2.36 -7.03
C ASP A 65 7.48 1.54 -5.91
N VAL A 66 7.45 2.08 -4.69
CA VAL A 66 8.01 1.42 -3.50
C VAL A 66 7.32 0.10 -3.24
N HIS A 67 5.98 0.08 -3.18
CA HIS A 67 5.27 -1.13 -2.81
C HIS A 67 5.22 -2.18 -3.92
N LEU A 68 5.23 -1.80 -5.21
CA LEU A 68 5.41 -2.75 -6.31
C LEU A 68 6.79 -3.41 -6.27
N MET A 69 7.83 -2.62 -6.04
CA MET A 69 9.20 -3.14 -5.89
C MET A 69 9.31 -4.09 -4.69
N LEU A 70 8.78 -3.69 -3.53
CA LEU A 70 8.82 -4.53 -2.33
C LEU A 70 8.00 -5.81 -2.50
N GLN A 71 6.84 -5.77 -3.17
CA GLN A 71 6.06 -6.97 -3.50
C GLN A 71 6.90 -7.98 -4.29
N TYR A 72 7.60 -7.51 -5.32
CA TYR A 72 8.48 -8.35 -6.14
C TYR A 72 9.58 -9.01 -5.32
N PHE A 73 10.31 -8.25 -4.50
CA PHE A 73 11.43 -8.77 -3.72
C PHE A 73 10.98 -9.66 -2.55
N LEU A 74 9.86 -9.36 -1.90
CA LEU A 74 9.29 -10.23 -0.88
C LEU A 74 8.91 -11.60 -1.46
N LYS A 75 8.34 -11.63 -2.66
CA LYS A 75 8.03 -12.90 -3.34
C LYS A 75 9.28 -13.63 -3.78
N LYS A 76 10.20 -12.93 -4.44
CA LYS A 76 11.41 -13.51 -5.00
C LYS A 76 12.36 -14.07 -3.94
N ASP A 77 12.63 -13.31 -2.90
CA ASP A 77 13.73 -13.60 -1.97
C ASP A 77 13.25 -14.32 -0.71
N LEU A 78 12.03 -14.08 -0.26
CA LEU A 78 11.46 -14.63 0.97
C LEU A 78 10.30 -15.60 0.73
N ASN A 79 9.85 -15.74 -0.53
CA ASN A 79 8.65 -16.49 -0.94
C ASN A 79 7.38 -16.04 -0.16
N ILE A 80 7.27 -14.75 0.12
CA ILE A 80 6.12 -14.15 0.79
C ILE A 80 5.19 -13.56 -0.25
N ASP A 81 3.94 -14.04 -0.25
CA ASP A 81 2.86 -13.46 -1.02
C ASP A 81 2.30 -12.22 -0.32
N SER A 82 1.96 -11.21 -1.12
CA SER A 82 1.31 -10.00 -0.65
C SER A 82 0.41 -9.42 -1.74
N HIS A 83 -0.52 -8.57 -1.34
CA HIS A 83 -1.44 -7.91 -2.25
C HIS A 83 -1.17 -6.42 -2.29
N ILE A 84 -1.02 -5.86 -3.49
CA ILE A 84 -1.14 -4.42 -3.67
C ILE A 84 -2.55 -4.03 -3.25
N THR A 85 -2.63 -3.15 -2.29
CA THR A 85 -3.87 -2.62 -1.76
C THR A 85 -3.90 -1.13 -1.99
N ILE A 86 -5.00 -0.64 -2.54
CA ILE A 86 -5.18 0.76 -2.93
C ILE A 86 -6.33 1.32 -2.11
N GLY A 87 -6.11 2.48 -1.52
CA GLY A 87 -7.12 3.10 -0.68
C GLY A 87 -6.67 4.43 -0.12
N ASP A 88 -7.19 4.75 1.05
CA ASP A 88 -6.81 5.93 1.80
C ASP A 88 -6.52 5.58 3.26
N ARG A 89 -5.98 6.53 4.01
CA ARG A 89 -5.74 6.40 5.43
C ARG A 89 -6.46 7.52 6.17
N TYR A 90 -7.35 7.16 7.09
CA TYR A 90 -7.94 8.09 8.04
C TYR A 90 -7.01 8.30 9.22
N TRP A 91 -6.79 9.55 9.63
CA TRP A 91 -5.90 9.88 10.73
C TRP A 91 -6.30 11.21 11.36
N HIS A 92 -6.67 11.20 12.62
CA HIS A 92 -7.37 12.30 13.25
C HIS A 92 -8.61 12.69 12.41
N ASP A 93 -8.79 13.95 12.10
CA ASP A 93 -9.87 14.41 11.21
C ASP A 93 -9.40 14.61 9.75
N TYR A 94 -8.24 14.01 9.40
CA TYR A 94 -7.64 14.11 8.08
C TYR A 94 -7.72 12.78 7.34
N ILE A 95 -8.12 12.83 6.06
CA ILE A 95 -8.09 11.68 5.18
C ILE A 95 -6.95 11.86 4.18
N TYR A 96 -5.93 11.04 4.33
CA TYR A 96 -4.80 11.02 3.43
C TYR A 96 -5.15 10.27 2.15
N CYS A 97 -5.01 10.93 0.98
CA CYS A 97 -5.37 10.39 -0.33
C CYS A 97 -6.84 9.95 -0.44
N GLU A 98 -7.77 10.76 0.04
CA GLU A 98 -9.20 10.43 0.09
C GLU A 98 -9.72 9.87 -1.23
N MET A 99 -10.34 8.68 -1.14
CA MET A 99 -10.96 7.97 -2.25
C MET A 99 -12.46 7.82 -2.06
N SER A 100 -13.19 7.76 -3.18
CA SER A 100 -14.61 7.41 -3.22
C SER A 100 -14.93 6.55 -4.44
N ASP A 101 -16.12 5.93 -4.45
CA ASP A 101 -16.59 5.18 -5.62
C ASP A 101 -16.72 6.08 -6.86
N GLU A 102 -17.02 7.36 -6.67
CA GLU A 102 -17.13 8.36 -7.73
C GLU A 102 -15.74 8.71 -8.29
N SER A 103 -14.75 8.98 -7.40
CA SER A 103 -13.40 9.30 -7.83
C SER A 103 -12.74 8.14 -8.59
N ILE A 104 -12.92 6.90 -8.11
CA ILE A 104 -12.41 5.69 -8.78
C ILE A 104 -13.01 5.54 -10.19
N LYS A 105 -14.33 5.72 -10.34
CA LYS A 105 -14.98 5.64 -11.64
C LYS A 105 -14.56 6.77 -12.58
N SER A 106 -14.41 7.98 -12.05
CA SER A 106 -13.92 9.13 -12.81
C SER A 106 -12.54 8.85 -13.37
N GLU A 107 -11.61 8.38 -12.55
CA GLU A 107 -10.25 8.04 -12.98
C GLU A 107 -10.21 6.89 -14.01
N LEU A 108 -11.06 5.87 -13.86
CA LEU A 108 -11.14 4.79 -14.85
C LEU A 108 -11.70 5.23 -16.20
N ASN A 109 -12.63 6.19 -16.21
CA ASN A 109 -13.26 6.68 -17.43
C ASN A 109 -12.44 7.76 -18.14
N SER A 110 -11.72 8.57 -17.37
CA SER A 110 -10.95 9.70 -17.86
C SER A 110 -9.72 9.92 -16.96
N PRO A 111 -8.66 9.12 -17.15
CA PRO A 111 -7.46 9.22 -16.33
C PRO A 111 -6.85 10.62 -16.38
N SER A 112 -6.53 11.17 -15.23
CA SER A 112 -5.77 12.41 -15.13
C SER A 112 -4.30 12.12 -15.40
N LEU A 113 -3.78 12.57 -16.56
CA LEU A 113 -2.38 12.35 -16.92
C LEU A 113 -1.43 13.40 -16.32
N ASP A 114 -1.99 14.54 -15.90
CA ASP A 114 -1.22 15.71 -15.45
C ASP A 114 -1.18 15.85 -13.93
N GLU A 115 -2.06 15.15 -13.20
CA GLU A 115 -2.12 15.19 -11.74
C GLU A 115 -1.93 13.80 -11.11
N PRO A 116 -1.24 13.71 -9.97
CA PRO A 116 -1.14 12.46 -9.24
C PRO A 116 -2.51 11.98 -8.79
N ILE A 117 -2.80 10.69 -8.98
CA ILE A 117 -4.01 10.07 -8.45
C ILE A 117 -4.06 10.25 -6.92
N LYS A 118 -5.22 10.66 -6.41
CA LYS A 118 -5.51 10.67 -4.98
C LYS A 118 -5.78 9.25 -4.51
N ALA A 119 -4.73 8.49 -4.32
CA ALA A 119 -4.78 7.13 -3.79
C ALA A 119 -3.49 6.82 -3.05
N HIS A 120 -3.60 6.14 -1.93
CA HIS A 120 -2.45 5.56 -1.24
C HIS A 120 -2.33 4.08 -1.58
N VAL A 121 -1.10 3.61 -1.72
CA VAL A 121 -0.79 2.21 -2.04
C VAL A 121 0.04 1.62 -0.91
N TRP A 122 -0.29 0.40 -0.50
CA TRP A 122 0.48 -0.37 0.48
C TRP A 122 0.38 -1.87 0.17
N LEU A 123 1.10 -2.70 0.93
CA LEU A 123 0.98 -4.15 0.84
C LEU A 123 0.13 -4.71 1.98
N THR A 124 -0.77 -5.62 1.65
CA THR A 124 -1.42 -6.50 2.62
C THR A 124 -0.79 -7.88 2.52
N LEU A 125 -0.15 -8.33 3.60
CA LEU A 125 0.52 -9.63 3.69
C LEU A 125 -0.50 -10.76 3.86
N THR A 126 -0.05 -12.02 3.79
CA THR A 126 -0.90 -13.21 3.81
C THR A 126 -1.73 -13.38 5.07
N ASP A 127 -1.29 -12.87 6.21
CA ASP A 127 -2.04 -12.86 7.47
C ASP A 127 -2.92 -11.60 7.65
N GLY A 128 -2.94 -10.73 6.63
CA GLY A 128 -3.63 -9.45 6.67
C GLY A 128 -2.83 -8.31 7.30
N THR A 129 -1.59 -8.56 7.77
CA THR A 129 -0.71 -7.50 8.23
C THR A 129 -0.48 -6.46 7.12
N ILE A 130 -0.58 -5.19 7.47
CA ILE A 130 -0.34 -4.06 6.58
C ILE A 130 1.15 -3.71 6.63
N LEU A 131 1.82 -3.70 5.48
CA LEU A 131 3.16 -3.16 5.32
C LEU A 131 3.08 -1.86 4.54
N ASP A 132 3.38 -0.76 5.20
CA ASP A 132 3.43 0.59 4.60
C ASP A 132 4.79 1.24 4.90
N CYS A 133 5.51 1.56 3.84
CA CYS A 133 6.84 2.16 3.90
C CYS A 133 6.85 3.63 3.46
N THR A 134 5.70 4.22 3.15
CA THR A 134 5.63 5.56 2.55
C THR A 134 4.61 6.49 3.20
N GLY A 135 3.64 5.97 3.93
CA GLY A 135 2.57 6.77 4.53
C GLY A 135 3.10 7.78 5.55
N GLU A 136 3.96 7.34 6.48
CA GLU A 136 4.59 8.25 7.44
C GLU A 136 5.58 9.20 6.75
N ALA A 137 6.34 8.71 5.78
CA ALA A 137 7.26 9.55 5.00
C ALA A 137 6.52 10.69 4.26
N HIS A 138 5.33 10.42 3.72
CA HIS A 138 4.53 11.46 3.09
C HIS A 138 3.91 12.42 4.13
N ALA A 139 3.49 11.92 5.28
CA ALA A 139 3.03 12.76 6.39
C ALA A 139 4.15 13.69 6.91
N ASP A 140 5.41 13.23 6.93
CA ASP A 140 6.56 14.08 7.25
C ASP A 140 6.68 15.27 6.32
N LEU A 141 6.46 15.04 5.02
CA LEU A 141 6.48 16.09 4.00
C LEU A 141 5.30 17.06 4.17
N ILE A 142 4.06 16.55 4.24
CA ILE A 142 2.84 17.38 4.29
C ILE A 142 2.80 18.24 5.55
N PHE A 143 3.13 17.66 6.70
CA PHE A 143 3.06 18.34 7.99
C PHE A 143 4.38 18.98 8.42
N SER A 144 5.39 19.00 7.53
CA SER A 144 6.72 19.57 7.83
C SER A 144 7.32 19.03 9.13
N ARG A 145 7.13 17.74 9.42
CA ARG A 145 7.63 17.10 10.66
C ARG A 145 9.14 16.91 10.67
N GLY A 146 9.79 16.93 9.50
CA GLY A 146 11.23 16.74 9.33
C GLY A 146 11.58 15.71 8.27
N ASN A 147 12.86 15.32 8.25
CA ASN A 147 13.38 14.26 7.38
C ASN A 147 13.95 13.14 8.26
N PHE A 148 13.29 12.04 8.34
CA PHE A 148 13.62 10.93 9.23
C PHE A 148 14.37 9.82 8.47
N PRO A 149 15.24 9.07 9.15
CA PRO A 149 15.99 7.99 8.54
C PRO A 149 15.06 6.86 8.06
N LEU A 150 15.48 6.16 7.01
CA LEU A 150 14.68 5.13 6.33
C LEU A 150 14.02 4.12 7.28
N HIS A 151 14.74 3.66 8.31
CA HIS A 151 14.23 2.64 9.22
C HIS A 151 13.03 3.10 10.07
N GLU A 152 12.84 4.40 10.24
CA GLU A 152 11.70 4.98 10.94
C GLU A 152 10.46 5.09 10.05
N CYS A 153 10.61 4.90 8.73
CA CYS A 153 9.50 4.98 7.78
C CYS A 153 8.81 3.65 7.53
N LEU A 154 9.40 2.52 7.96
CA LEU A 154 8.88 1.19 7.67
C LEU A 154 7.94 0.71 8.77
N HIS A 155 6.67 0.55 8.42
CA HIS A 155 5.64 0.18 9.39
C HIS A 155 4.94 -1.13 9.05
N LEU A 156 4.79 -1.98 10.07
CA LEU A 156 3.87 -3.11 10.05
C LEU A 156 2.72 -2.86 11.03
N SER A 157 1.50 -2.90 10.53
CA SER A 157 0.28 -2.77 11.34
C SER A 157 -0.51 -4.07 11.32
N ALA A 158 -0.90 -4.55 12.49
CA ALA A 158 -1.68 -5.78 12.60
C ALA A 158 -3.10 -5.58 12.04
N SER A 159 -3.62 -6.57 11.30
CA SER A 159 -4.96 -6.55 10.73
C SER A 159 -6.10 -6.54 11.76
N ASN A 160 -5.83 -6.99 12.97
CA ASN A 160 -6.81 -7.03 14.06
C ASN A 160 -6.81 -5.78 14.94
N LYS A 161 -5.94 -4.79 14.64
CA LYS A 161 -5.95 -3.51 15.34
C LYS A 161 -7.32 -2.86 15.14
N LYS A 162 -7.94 -2.41 16.25
CA LYS A 162 -9.19 -1.65 16.18
C LYS A 162 -8.98 -0.35 15.43
N GLU A 163 -9.99 0.05 14.68
CA GLU A 163 -10.01 1.37 14.05
C GLU A 163 -10.04 2.43 15.14
N ASP A 164 -9.00 3.22 15.20
CA ASP A 164 -8.88 4.34 16.13
C ASP A 164 -8.61 5.61 15.30
N PRO A 165 -9.51 6.60 15.35
CA PRO A 165 -9.32 7.85 14.62
C PRO A 165 -8.03 8.59 14.99
N VAL A 166 -7.59 8.49 16.24
CA VAL A 166 -6.39 9.19 16.73
C VAL A 166 -5.11 8.51 16.24
N GLU A 167 -5.04 7.17 16.35
CA GLU A 167 -3.90 6.41 15.85
C GLU A 167 -3.92 6.19 14.34
N GLY A 168 -5.08 6.41 13.74
CA GLY A 168 -5.34 6.22 12.32
C GLY A 168 -5.61 4.77 11.92
N TYR A 169 -6.27 4.62 10.79
CA TYR A 169 -6.57 3.30 10.20
C TYR A 169 -6.64 3.38 8.68
N TYR A 170 -6.36 2.24 8.03
CA TYR A 170 -6.38 2.11 6.58
C TYR A 170 -7.78 1.75 6.08
N ARG A 171 -8.19 2.36 4.97
CA ARG A 171 -9.45 2.09 4.28
C ARG A 171 -9.17 1.57 2.86
N PRO A 172 -9.04 0.23 2.68
CA PRO A 172 -8.89 -0.37 1.36
C PRO A 172 -10.13 -0.12 0.49
N TYR A 173 -9.90 0.25 -0.75
CA TYR A 173 -10.92 0.40 -1.79
C TYR A 173 -10.76 -0.64 -2.90
N LEU A 174 -9.53 -0.91 -3.33
CA LEU A 174 -9.23 -1.82 -4.43
C LEU A 174 -8.07 -2.75 -4.08
N ILE A 175 -8.04 -3.93 -4.73
CA ILE A 175 -6.97 -4.94 -4.60
C ILE A 175 -6.38 -5.24 -5.97
N GLY A 176 -5.06 -5.30 -6.07
CA GLY A 176 -4.32 -5.56 -7.30
C GLY A 176 -3.89 -4.30 -8.02
N ILE A 177 -3.18 -4.48 -9.14
CA ILE A 177 -2.51 -3.39 -9.87
C ILE A 177 -3.32 -2.84 -11.03
N ASP A 178 -4.38 -3.53 -11.48
CA ASP A 178 -5.10 -3.23 -12.73
C ASP A 178 -5.67 -1.80 -12.79
N PHE A 179 -6.06 -1.26 -11.63
CA PHE A 179 -6.46 0.15 -11.52
C PHE A 179 -5.30 1.10 -11.82
N LEU A 180 -4.13 0.86 -11.24
CA LEU A 180 -2.94 1.69 -11.46
C LEU A 180 -2.44 1.63 -12.90
N GLU A 181 -2.58 0.47 -13.55
CA GLU A 181 -2.27 0.29 -14.97
C GLU A 181 -3.24 1.06 -15.86
N LYS A 182 -4.55 0.89 -15.65
CA LYS A 182 -5.60 1.54 -16.45
C LYS A 182 -5.62 3.05 -16.30
N THR A 183 -5.18 3.56 -15.18
CA THR A 183 -5.08 5.01 -14.91
C THR A 183 -3.70 5.59 -15.26
N GLY A 184 -2.78 4.76 -15.79
CA GLY A 184 -1.47 5.20 -16.24
C GLY A 184 -0.46 5.52 -15.13
N VAL A 185 -0.80 5.22 -13.87
CA VAL A 185 0.09 5.45 -12.71
C VAL A 185 1.30 4.54 -12.71
N CYS A 186 1.13 3.30 -13.16
CA CYS A 186 2.25 2.40 -13.39
C CYS A 186 2.20 1.85 -14.83
N LYS A 187 3.38 1.75 -15.45
CA LYS A 187 3.54 1.04 -16.72
C LYS A 187 4.31 -0.23 -16.40
N ILE A 188 3.71 -1.39 -16.62
CA ILE A 188 4.49 -2.64 -16.59
C ILE A 188 5.42 -2.58 -17.78
N LEU A 189 6.71 -2.42 -17.53
CA LEU A 189 7.74 -2.75 -18.50
C LEU A 189 7.77 -4.27 -18.61
N ILE A 190 7.01 -4.84 -19.54
CA ILE A 190 7.18 -6.25 -19.90
C ILE A 190 8.57 -6.33 -20.54
N PRO A 191 9.53 -7.05 -19.93
CA PRO A 191 10.81 -7.29 -20.60
C PRO A 191 10.50 -8.06 -21.88
N SER A 192 10.87 -7.46 -23.02
CA SER A 192 10.83 -8.12 -24.33
C SER A 192 11.81 -9.29 -24.39
#